data_543b166103d9686cf89a14b1077c37e6
#
_entry.id   543b166103d9686cf89a14b1077c37e6
#
_cell.length_a   1.000
_cell.length_b   1.000
_cell.length_c   1.000
_cell.angle_alpha   90.00
_cell.angle_beta   90.00
_cell.angle_gamma   90.00
#
_symmetry.space_group_name_H-M   'P 1'
#
loop_
_entity.id
_entity.type
_entity.pdbx_description
1 polymer ?
#
loop_
_entity_poly.entity_id
_entity_poly.type
_entity_poly.pdbx_seq_one_letter_code
_entity_poly.pdbx_strand_id
1 'polypeptide(L)'
;MKRRLLILLILFLPCMLTAQEVDLEKPDDAFATWTDIIVRKDLGNWHVGGLVEYCTIDKGKGLTNNEIVFRPIVGYNPLAWLRFQFQVDFLYSFYTGFYMRYIPDMTFHWKSGDFRFSFRNRFQLSHHTQSGQLSYAFRNRFKTEYLIPKTPVSLHLAAEPYWFDRFIKTRYYLGADFKVTKQLTVTADYIRYQHYDRLKPHQNVVFVTLYVRL
;
A
#
# COMPACT_ATOMS: atom_id res chain seq x y z
N MET A 1 -9.21 -20.96 -20.88
CA MET A 1 -8.33 -20.01 -20.21
C MET A 1 -8.25 -18.63 -20.88
N LYS A 2 -8.09 -18.51 -22.20
CA LYS A 2 -7.92 -17.21 -22.91
C LYS A 2 -9.07 -16.20 -22.73
N ARG A 3 -10.34 -16.64 -22.66
CA ARG A 3 -11.50 -15.73 -22.49
C ARG A 3 -11.60 -15.05 -21.12
N ARG A 4 -11.10 -15.71 -20.04
CA ARG A 4 -11.14 -15.15 -18.67
C ARG A 4 -10.07 -14.08 -18.46
N LEU A 5 -8.94 -14.18 -19.16
CA LEU A 5 -7.87 -13.19 -19.15
C LEU A 5 -8.32 -11.89 -19.83
N LEU A 6 -9.11 -12.01 -20.91
CA LEU A 6 -9.64 -10.86 -21.66
C LEU A 6 -10.62 -10.02 -20.81
N ILE A 7 -11.45 -10.68 -19.99
CA ILE A 7 -12.42 -9.99 -19.12
C ILE A 7 -11.70 -9.22 -18.02
N LEU A 8 -10.61 -9.77 -17.46
CA LEU A 8 -9.77 -9.06 -16.47
C LEU A 8 -9.07 -7.84 -17.09
N LEU A 9 -8.58 -7.95 -18.33
CA LEU A 9 -7.97 -6.83 -19.07
C LEU A 9 -8.99 -5.70 -19.32
N ILE A 10 -10.22 -6.05 -19.69
CA ILE A 10 -11.31 -5.09 -19.98
C ILE A 10 -11.76 -4.35 -18.70
N LEU A 11 -11.71 -4.99 -17.53
CA LEU A 11 -12.04 -4.34 -16.26
C LEU A 11 -10.95 -3.34 -15.80
N PHE A 12 -9.71 -3.45 -16.29
CA PHE A 12 -8.63 -2.50 -16.00
C PHE A 12 -8.53 -1.34 -17.02
N LEU A 13 -9.09 -1.50 -18.22
CA LEU A 13 -9.06 -0.45 -19.26
C LEU A 13 -9.70 0.89 -18.83
N PRO A 14 -10.86 0.92 -18.13
CA PRO A 14 -11.46 2.21 -17.75
C PRO A 14 -10.59 3.04 -16.80
N CYS A 15 -9.74 2.39 -15.99
CA CYS A 15 -8.85 3.09 -15.08
C CYS A 15 -7.67 3.78 -15.78
N MET A 16 -7.37 3.40 -17.02
CA MET A 16 -6.27 3.99 -17.80
C MET A 16 -6.72 5.08 -18.78
N LEU A 17 -8.02 5.11 -19.13
CA LEU A 17 -8.53 6.03 -20.14
C LEU A 17 -8.92 7.43 -19.64
N THR A 18 -8.88 7.69 -18.34
CA THR A 18 -9.17 9.02 -17.77
C THR A 18 -7.93 9.93 -17.64
N ALA A 19 -6.79 9.57 -18.24
CA ALA A 19 -5.49 10.23 -18.02
C ALA A 19 -5.11 11.26 -19.09
N GLN A 20 -6.03 11.77 -19.89
CA GLN A 20 -5.73 12.84 -20.84
C GLN A 20 -6.59 14.09 -20.57
N GLU A 21 -6.38 14.73 -19.42
CA GLU A 21 -6.65 16.17 -19.32
C GLU A 21 -5.32 16.90 -19.49
N VAL A 22 -5.32 17.85 -20.43
CA VAL A 22 -4.20 18.79 -20.66
C VAL A 22 -3.91 19.54 -19.36
N ASP A 23 -2.80 19.21 -18.72
CA ASP A 23 -2.35 19.84 -17.47
C ASP A 23 -1.83 21.26 -17.76
N LEU A 24 -2.69 22.25 -17.59
CA LEU A 24 -2.28 23.62 -17.45
C LEU A 24 -1.85 23.84 -15.99
N GLU A 25 -0.55 23.97 -15.74
CA GLU A 25 0.07 24.39 -14.47
C GLU A 25 -0.04 23.43 -13.27
N LYS A 26 0.18 22.16 -13.47
CA LYS A 26 0.34 21.24 -12.35
C LYS A 26 1.77 21.33 -11.78
N PRO A 27 1.96 21.36 -10.44
CA PRO A 27 3.29 21.32 -9.86
C PRO A 27 4.05 20.07 -10.28
N ASP A 28 5.38 20.18 -10.41
CA ASP A 28 6.27 19.07 -10.77
C ASP A 28 6.05 17.84 -9.86
N ASP A 29 6.22 16.66 -10.44
CA ASP A 29 6.09 15.41 -9.71
C ASP A 29 7.10 15.33 -8.55
N ALA A 30 6.60 15.01 -7.35
CA ALA A 30 7.46 14.74 -6.21
C ALA A 30 8.05 13.33 -6.28
N PHE A 31 9.27 13.17 -5.78
CA PHE A 31 9.91 11.87 -5.59
C PHE A 31 10.01 11.53 -4.10
N ALA A 32 9.85 10.25 -3.74
CA ALA A 32 9.99 9.79 -2.37
C ALA A 32 10.62 8.41 -2.29
N THR A 33 11.21 8.10 -1.15
CA THR A 33 11.61 6.73 -0.81
C THR A 33 10.94 6.28 0.47
N TRP A 34 10.52 5.02 0.51
CA TRP A 34 9.95 4.40 1.69
C TRP A 34 10.67 3.11 2.00
N THR A 35 10.88 2.86 3.27
CA THR A 35 11.48 1.62 3.76
C THR A 35 10.67 1.10 4.92
N ASP A 36 10.20 -0.15 4.83
CA ASP A 36 9.49 -0.86 5.88
C ASP A 36 10.32 -2.02 6.40
N ILE A 37 10.28 -2.22 7.70
CA ILE A 37 10.67 -3.46 8.36
C ILE A 37 9.43 -3.99 9.07
N ILE A 38 8.97 -5.17 8.63
CA ILE A 38 7.79 -5.84 9.18
C ILE A 38 8.25 -7.12 9.87
N VAL A 39 7.91 -7.26 11.14
CA VAL A 39 8.09 -8.51 11.89
C VAL A 39 6.73 -9.08 12.23
N ARG A 40 6.51 -10.36 11.97
CA ARG A 40 5.24 -11.03 12.23
C ARG A 40 5.45 -12.43 12.80
N LYS A 41 4.62 -12.78 13.78
CA LYS A 41 4.49 -14.12 14.32
C LYS A 41 3.07 -14.65 14.13
N ASP A 42 2.94 -15.85 13.57
CA ASP A 42 1.66 -16.54 13.43
C ASP A 42 1.40 -17.42 14.66
N LEU A 43 0.18 -17.34 15.21
CA LEU A 43 -0.30 -18.02 16.42
C LEU A 43 -1.64 -18.72 16.09
N GLY A 44 -1.57 -19.82 15.34
CA GLY A 44 -2.75 -20.48 14.79
C GLY A 44 -3.50 -19.58 13.80
N ASN A 45 -4.77 -19.29 14.08
CA ASN A 45 -5.56 -18.38 13.25
C ASN A 45 -5.26 -16.89 13.52
N TRP A 46 -4.53 -16.58 14.59
CA TRP A 46 -4.11 -15.23 14.93
C TRP A 46 -2.72 -14.94 14.37
N HIS A 47 -2.44 -13.68 14.17
CA HIS A 47 -1.08 -13.20 13.98
C HIS A 47 -0.89 -11.88 14.71
N VAL A 48 0.32 -11.69 15.20
CA VAL A 48 0.76 -10.45 15.85
C VAL A 48 2.03 -9.99 15.19
N GLY A 49 2.28 -8.70 15.20
CA GLY A 49 3.49 -8.16 14.61
C GLY A 49 3.63 -6.67 14.80
N GLY A 50 4.62 -6.14 14.14
CA GLY A 50 4.88 -4.71 14.11
C GLY A 50 5.56 -4.32 12.81
N LEU A 51 5.46 -3.05 12.50
CA LEU A 51 6.13 -2.43 11.37
C LEU A 51 6.80 -1.16 11.84
N VAL A 52 7.99 -0.92 11.32
CA VAL A 52 8.64 0.39 11.33
C VAL A 52 8.76 0.86 9.88
N GLU A 53 8.24 2.05 9.58
CA GLU A 53 8.31 2.68 8.26
C GLU A 53 9.13 3.97 8.38
N TYR A 54 10.02 4.19 7.43
CA TYR A 54 10.75 5.43 7.28
C TYR A 54 10.55 5.96 5.86
N CYS A 55 10.15 7.24 5.79
CA CYS A 55 9.85 7.91 4.53
C CYS A 55 10.72 9.13 4.34
N THR A 56 11.25 9.31 3.12
CA THR A 56 11.84 10.59 2.68
C THR A 56 11.04 11.15 1.52
N ILE A 57 11.18 12.44 1.27
CA ILE A 57 10.55 13.13 0.13
C ILE A 57 11.50 14.16 -0.46
N ASP A 58 11.53 14.25 -1.77
CA ASP A 58 12.17 15.33 -2.51
C ASP A 58 11.09 16.30 -3.05
N LYS A 59 11.24 17.54 -2.71
CA LYS A 59 10.41 18.67 -3.18
C LYS A 59 11.24 19.65 -4.02
N GLY A 60 12.21 19.14 -4.79
CA GLY A 60 13.09 19.94 -5.63
C GLY A 60 14.36 20.45 -4.95
N LYS A 61 14.67 19.99 -3.71
CA LYS A 61 15.87 20.36 -2.94
C LYS A 61 16.67 19.17 -2.44
N GLY A 62 16.43 17.98 -3.02
CA GLY A 62 16.97 16.71 -2.57
C GLY A 62 16.10 16.02 -1.51
N LEU A 63 16.44 14.76 -1.21
CA LEU A 63 15.69 13.94 -0.27
C LEU A 63 15.81 14.49 1.16
N THR A 64 14.67 14.72 1.79
CA THR A 64 14.54 15.17 3.17
C THR A 64 13.68 14.18 3.98
N ASN A 65 13.86 14.13 5.30
CA ASN A 65 13.05 13.31 6.19
C ASN A 65 11.59 13.76 6.09
N ASN A 66 10.68 12.81 5.92
CA ASN A 66 9.26 13.09 5.83
C ASN A 66 8.48 12.51 7.02
N GLU A 67 8.53 11.20 7.21
CA GLU A 67 7.75 10.50 8.23
C GLU A 67 8.51 9.31 8.80
N ILE A 68 8.28 9.03 10.09
CA ILE A 68 8.59 7.77 10.75
C ILE A 68 7.29 7.21 11.31
N VAL A 69 7.03 5.92 11.09
CA VAL A 69 5.84 5.24 11.60
C VAL A 69 6.26 3.99 12.39
N PHE A 70 5.72 3.86 13.60
CA PHE A 70 5.67 2.60 14.31
C PHE A 70 4.25 2.06 14.29
N ARG A 71 4.06 0.80 13.89
CA ARG A 71 2.74 0.20 13.69
C ARG A 71 2.65 -1.19 14.31
N PRO A 72 2.13 -1.35 15.53
CA PRO A 72 1.68 -2.63 16.04
C PRO A 72 0.51 -3.17 15.20
N ILE A 73 0.50 -4.49 15.04
CA ILE A 73 -0.41 -5.22 14.17
C ILE A 73 -0.95 -6.43 14.91
N VAL A 74 -2.28 -6.59 14.88
CA VAL A 74 -2.94 -7.82 15.27
C VAL A 74 -3.90 -8.23 14.17
N GLY A 75 -3.99 -9.52 13.88
CA GLY A 75 -4.93 -10.00 12.88
C GLY A 75 -5.44 -11.41 13.16
N TYR A 76 -6.55 -11.72 12.51
CA TYR A 76 -7.27 -12.99 12.65
C TYR A 76 -7.69 -13.50 11.27
N ASN A 77 -7.38 -14.77 11.00
CA ASN A 77 -7.74 -15.46 9.76
C ASN A 77 -8.82 -16.52 10.08
N PRO A 78 -10.12 -16.16 10.10
CA PRO A 78 -11.19 -17.14 10.37
C PRO A 78 -11.25 -18.21 9.30
N LEU A 79 -10.89 -17.87 8.07
CA LEU A 79 -10.92 -18.74 6.90
C LEU A 79 -9.64 -18.51 6.07
N ALA A 80 -9.23 -19.51 5.28
CA ALA A 80 -8.04 -19.42 4.44
C ALA A 80 -8.07 -18.27 3.42
N TRP A 81 -9.28 -17.85 3.04
CA TRP A 81 -9.51 -16.77 2.07
C TRP A 81 -9.88 -15.43 2.70
N LEU A 82 -10.05 -15.33 4.04
CA LEU A 82 -10.51 -14.13 4.74
C LEU A 82 -9.58 -13.79 5.90
N ARG A 83 -9.12 -12.55 5.95
CA ARG A 83 -8.32 -11.99 7.04
C ARG A 83 -8.92 -10.69 7.53
N PHE A 84 -9.05 -10.56 8.84
CA PHE A 84 -9.26 -9.29 9.53
C PHE A 84 -7.95 -8.85 10.16
N GLN A 85 -7.68 -7.55 10.16
CA GLN A 85 -6.49 -6.99 10.77
C GLN A 85 -6.81 -5.63 11.37
N PHE A 86 -6.24 -5.36 12.53
CA PHE A 86 -6.27 -4.07 13.17
C PHE A 86 -4.84 -3.58 13.40
N GLN A 87 -4.61 -2.32 13.09
CA GLN A 87 -3.31 -1.67 13.17
C GLN A 87 -3.50 -0.29 13.78
N VAL A 88 -2.48 0.16 14.52
CA VAL A 88 -2.42 1.53 15.03
C VAL A 88 -1.09 2.13 14.59
N ASP A 89 -1.13 3.23 13.84
CA ASP A 89 0.09 3.97 13.53
C ASP A 89 0.36 5.01 14.62
N PHE A 90 1.56 4.96 15.14
CA PHE A 90 2.20 6.07 15.84
C PHE A 90 3.13 6.73 14.83
N LEU A 91 2.67 7.82 14.21
CA LEU A 91 3.35 8.48 13.12
C LEU A 91 3.88 9.83 13.57
N TYR A 92 5.16 10.06 13.33
CA TYR A 92 5.78 11.37 13.45
C TYR A 92 6.13 11.91 12.07
N SER A 93 5.50 13.02 11.70
CA SER A 93 5.85 13.77 10.49
C SER A 93 6.78 14.92 10.87
N PHE A 94 7.91 15.03 10.19
CA PHE A 94 8.88 16.12 10.40
C PHE A 94 8.34 17.52 10.03
N TYR A 95 7.20 17.55 9.32
CA TYR A 95 6.55 18.80 8.91
C TYR A 95 5.32 19.17 9.72
N THR A 96 4.58 18.17 10.20
CA THR A 96 3.24 18.39 10.77
C THR A 96 3.05 17.77 12.15
N GLY A 97 4.12 17.18 12.72
CA GLY A 97 4.12 16.64 14.07
C GLY A 97 3.53 15.24 14.20
N PHE A 98 2.95 14.93 15.34
CA PHE A 98 2.56 13.58 15.71
C PHE A 98 1.08 13.28 15.36
N TYR A 99 0.86 12.09 14.81
CA TYR A 99 -0.45 11.55 14.46
C TYR A 99 -0.65 10.15 15.04
N MET A 100 -1.88 9.82 15.35
CA MET A 100 -2.33 8.44 15.54
C MET A 100 -3.29 8.06 14.42
N ARG A 101 -3.11 6.87 13.84
CA ARG A 101 -4.05 6.34 12.84
C ARG A 101 -4.54 4.97 13.27
N TYR A 102 -5.84 4.81 13.38
CA TYR A 102 -6.51 3.55 13.67
C TYR A 102 -6.94 2.94 12.36
N ILE A 103 -6.53 1.70 12.10
CA ILE A 103 -6.62 1.11 10.77
C ILE A 103 -7.18 -0.32 10.87
N PRO A 104 -8.50 -0.50 10.97
CA PRO A 104 -9.12 -1.78 10.70
C PRO A 104 -9.08 -2.09 9.22
N ASP A 105 -8.73 -3.34 8.86
CA ASP A 105 -8.83 -3.82 7.49
C ASP A 105 -9.38 -5.24 7.39
N MET A 106 -9.98 -5.54 6.25
CA MET A 106 -10.47 -6.85 5.87
C MET A 106 -9.89 -7.18 4.49
N THR A 107 -9.28 -8.35 4.36
CA THR A 107 -8.67 -8.80 3.11
C THR A 107 -9.21 -10.15 2.69
N PHE A 108 -9.66 -10.22 1.44
CA PHE A 108 -10.01 -11.45 0.76
C PHE A 108 -8.82 -11.93 -0.06
N HIS A 109 -8.57 -13.24 -0.05
CA HIS A 109 -7.49 -13.88 -0.79
C HIS A 109 -8.04 -15.03 -1.62
N TRP A 110 -7.56 -15.17 -2.86
CA TRP A 110 -7.84 -16.38 -3.66
C TRP A 110 -6.65 -16.66 -4.59
N LYS A 111 -6.62 -17.90 -5.11
CA LYS A 111 -5.56 -18.37 -5.97
C LYS A 111 -6.16 -19.04 -7.21
N SER A 112 -5.53 -18.84 -8.37
CA SER A 112 -5.87 -19.52 -9.62
C SER A 112 -4.58 -19.81 -10.40
N GLY A 113 -4.17 -21.09 -10.45
CA GLY A 113 -2.88 -21.47 -11.03
C GLY A 113 -1.72 -20.80 -10.29
N ASP A 114 -0.85 -20.13 -11.04
CA ASP A 114 0.30 -19.41 -10.50
C ASP A 114 -0.03 -17.99 -10.08
N PHE A 115 -1.29 -17.55 -10.20
CA PHE A 115 -1.74 -16.25 -9.79
C PHE A 115 -2.35 -16.28 -8.39
N ARG A 116 -2.00 -15.27 -7.59
CA ARG A 116 -2.66 -14.93 -6.33
C ARG A 116 -3.32 -13.58 -6.46
N PHE A 117 -4.50 -13.48 -5.89
CA PHE A 117 -5.28 -12.25 -5.88
C PHE A 117 -5.60 -11.88 -4.45
N SER A 118 -5.66 -10.60 -4.17
CA SER A 118 -6.20 -10.11 -2.91
C SER A 118 -7.00 -8.83 -3.13
N PHE A 119 -8.08 -8.72 -2.36
CA PHE A 119 -8.88 -7.51 -2.29
C PHE A 119 -8.97 -7.07 -0.83
N ARG A 120 -8.40 -5.90 -0.51
CA ARG A 120 -8.35 -5.35 0.83
C ARG A 120 -9.24 -4.13 0.93
N ASN A 121 -10.14 -4.13 1.90
CA ASN A 121 -10.88 -2.97 2.35
C ASN A 121 -10.25 -2.45 3.63
N ARG A 122 -9.94 -1.18 3.69
CA ARG A 122 -9.30 -0.52 4.82
C ARG A 122 -10.02 0.76 5.15
N PHE A 123 -10.44 0.90 6.39
CA PHE A 123 -10.83 2.17 6.98
C PHE A 123 -9.63 2.76 7.73
N GLN A 124 -9.46 4.05 7.69
CA GLN A 124 -8.40 4.76 8.40
C GLN A 124 -9.01 5.97 9.09
N LEU A 125 -8.92 6.01 10.41
CA LEU A 125 -9.22 7.18 11.22
C LEU A 125 -7.90 7.79 11.69
N SER A 126 -7.65 9.03 11.33
CA SER A 126 -6.42 9.76 11.69
C SER A 126 -6.75 10.84 12.71
N HIS A 127 -6.00 10.87 13.79
CA HIS A 127 -6.07 11.89 14.85
C HIS A 127 -4.76 12.68 14.88
N HIS A 128 -4.83 13.95 14.57
CA HIS A 128 -3.71 14.88 14.69
C HIS A 128 -3.66 15.39 16.14
N THR A 129 -2.67 14.95 16.91
CA THR A 129 -2.66 15.16 18.37
C THR A 129 -2.48 16.61 18.77
N GLN A 130 -1.79 17.43 17.97
CA GLN A 130 -1.54 18.83 18.29
C GLN A 130 -2.77 19.73 18.04
N SER A 131 -3.55 19.47 16.99
CA SER A 131 -4.72 20.26 16.63
C SER A 131 -6.03 19.64 17.13
N GLY A 132 -6.02 18.40 17.61
CA GLY A 132 -7.22 17.61 17.92
C GLY A 132 -8.05 17.23 16.69
N GLN A 133 -7.59 17.55 15.49
CA GLN A 133 -8.34 17.31 14.25
C GLN A 133 -8.44 15.81 13.95
N LEU A 134 -9.65 15.37 13.63
CA LEU A 134 -9.93 14.03 13.13
C LEU A 134 -10.15 14.07 11.61
N SER A 135 -9.62 13.08 10.93
CA SER A 135 -9.91 12.82 9.52
C SER A 135 -10.03 11.33 9.28
N TYR A 136 -10.80 10.95 8.27
CA TYR A 136 -10.98 9.54 7.92
C TYR A 136 -10.69 9.33 6.44
N ALA A 137 -10.34 8.09 6.10
CA ALA A 137 -10.19 7.66 4.73
C ALA A 137 -10.66 6.22 4.56
N PHE A 138 -11.28 5.93 3.44
CA PHE A 138 -11.58 4.59 3.00
C PHE A 138 -10.67 4.22 1.84
N ARG A 139 -10.08 3.01 1.88
CA ARG A 139 -9.07 2.56 0.91
C ARG A 139 -9.40 1.14 0.48
N ASN A 140 -9.47 0.93 -0.81
CA ASN A 140 -9.65 -0.39 -1.40
C ASN A 140 -8.38 -0.73 -2.18
N ARG A 141 -7.76 -1.88 -1.92
CA ARG A 141 -6.61 -2.33 -2.70
C ARG A 141 -6.91 -3.65 -3.38
N PHE A 142 -6.82 -3.64 -4.68
CA PHE A 142 -6.78 -4.86 -5.48
C PHE A 142 -5.33 -5.15 -5.88
N LYS A 143 -4.83 -6.35 -5.55
CA LYS A 143 -3.47 -6.82 -5.89
C LYS A 143 -3.58 -8.13 -6.65
N THR A 144 -2.82 -8.24 -7.74
CA THR A 144 -2.54 -9.48 -8.47
C THR A 144 -1.06 -9.77 -8.35
N GLU A 145 -0.72 -11.01 -7.98
CA GLU A 145 0.64 -11.51 -7.87
C GLU A 145 0.80 -12.73 -8.77
N TYR A 146 1.85 -12.75 -9.60
CA TYR A 146 2.26 -13.88 -10.40
C TYR A 146 3.47 -14.56 -9.78
N LEU A 147 3.31 -15.83 -9.40
CA LEU A 147 4.37 -16.67 -8.86
C LEU A 147 5.18 -17.22 -10.03
N ILE A 148 6.43 -16.82 -10.18
CA ILE A 148 7.30 -17.36 -11.24
C ILE A 148 7.63 -18.81 -10.87
N PRO A 149 7.20 -19.82 -11.68
CA PRO A 149 7.39 -21.23 -11.34
C PRO A 149 8.87 -21.58 -11.10
N LYS A 150 9.14 -22.39 -10.08
CA LYS A 150 10.48 -22.88 -9.71
C LYS A 150 11.49 -21.79 -9.30
N THR A 151 11.02 -20.58 -9.00
CA THR A 151 11.89 -19.50 -8.49
C THR A 151 11.37 -18.97 -7.15
N PRO A 152 12.22 -18.31 -6.33
CA PRO A 152 11.78 -17.64 -5.12
C PRO A 152 11.16 -16.26 -5.39
N VAL A 153 10.87 -15.92 -6.65
CA VAL A 153 10.44 -14.59 -7.08
C VAL A 153 8.96 -14.60 -7.45
N SER A 154 8.24 -13.58 -7.06
CA SER A 154 6.92 -13.25 -7.61
C SER A 154 6.86 -11.78 -8.05
N LEU A 155 6.08 -11.50 -9.08
CA LEU A 155 5.81 -10.15 -9.58
C LEU A 155 4.41 -9.75 -9.18
N HIS A 156 4.18 -8.48 -8.91
CA HIS A 156 2.84 -8.04 -8.58
C HIS A 156 2.50 -6.65 -9.12
N LEU A 157 1.20 -6.47 -9.32
CA LEU A 157 0.56 -5.20 -9.64
C LEU A 157 -0.54 -4.94 -8.63
N ALA A 158 -0.73 -3.69 -8.23
CA ALA A 158 -1.88 -3.31 -7.42
C ALA A 158 -2.37 -1.91 -7.75
N ALA A 159 -3.67 -1.69 -7.48
CA ALA A 159 -4.28 -0.37 -7.49
C ALA A 159 -5.00 -0.16 -6.15
N GLU A 160 -4.83 1.01 -5.57
CA GLU A 160 -5.41 1.37 -4.28
C GLU A 160 -6.03 2.77 -4.34
N PRO A 161 -7.31 2.90 -4.74
CA PRO A 161 -8.06 4.14 -4.65
C PRO A 161 -8.30 4.57 -3.19
N TYR A 162 -8.28 5.87 -2.97
CA TYR A 162 -8.52 6.54 -1.69
C TYR A 162 -9.77 7.40 -1.78
N TRP A 163 -10.66 7.20 -0.83
CA TRP A 163 -11.90 7.92 -0.65
C TRP A 163 -11.84 8.64 0.71
N PHE A 164 -12.12 9.94 0.68
CA PHE A 164 -12.56 10.71 1.82
C PHE A 164 -14.04 11.04 1.57
N ASP A 165 -14.47 12.27 1.67
CA ASP A 165 -15.81 12.68 1.23
C ASP A 165 -16.00 12.50 -0.28
N ARG A 166 -14.89 12.48 -1.03
CA ARG A 166 -14.82 12.24 -2.46
C ARG A 166 -13.60 11.39 -2.82
N PHE A 167 -13.57 10.88 -4.03
CA PHE A 167 -12.40 10.24 -4.59
C PHE A 167 -11.27 11.25 -4.81
N ILE A 168 -10.09 11.02 -4.21
CA ILE A 168 -9.03 12.01 -4.20
C ILE A 168 -7.73 11.57 -4.84
N LYS A 169 -7.39 10.28 -4.77
CA LYS A 169 -6.15 9.75 -5.33
C LYS A 169 -6.19 8.24 -5.50
N THR A 170 -5.32 7.72 -6.37
CA THR A 170 -5.03 6.30 -6.48
C THR A 170 -3.53 6.06 -6.34
N ARG A 171 -3.16 4.98 -5.67
CA ARG A 171 -1.81 4.41 -5.71
C ARG A 171 -1.79 3.25 -6.68
N TYR A 172 -0.88 3.28 -7.62
CA TYR A 172 -0.57 2.16 -8.49
C TYR A 172 0.77 1.58 -8.06
N TYR A 173 0.83 0.26 -7.92
CA TYR A 173 2.02 -0.47 -7.49
C TYR A 173 2.48 -1.39 -8.61
N LEU A 174 3.77 -1.40 -8.86
CA LEU A 174 4.46 -2.40 -9.67
C LEU A 174 5.65 -2.89 -8.84
N GLY A 175 5.71 -4.18 -8.56
CA GLY A 175 6.75 -4.67 -7.68
C GLY A 175 7.07 -6.15 -7.84
N ALA A 176 8.10 -6.55 -7.08
CA ALA A 176 8.56 -7.92 -6.99
C ALA A 176 8.84 -8.31 -5.54
N ASP A 177 8.46 -9.55 -5.18
CA ASP A 177 8.78 -10.16 -3.91
C ASP A 177 9.89 -11.21 -4.12
N PHE A 178 10.93 -11.16 -3.29
CA PHE A 178 12.07 -12.07 -3.28
C PHE A 178 12.10 -12.83 -1.96
N LYS A 179 11.81 -14.13 -1.98
CA LYS A 179 11.94 -15.00 -0.79
C LYS A 179 13.40 -15.37 -0.60
N VAL A 180 14.10 -14.63 0.27
CA VAL A 180 15.52 -14.87 0.57
C VAL A 180 15.70 -16.13 1.42
N THR A 181 14.81 -16.32 2.42
CA THR A 181 14.74 -17.54 3.25
C THR A 181 13.29 -17.91 3.49
N LYS A 182 13.04 -18.96 4.30
CA LYS A 182 11.68 -19.31 4.75
C LYS A 182 11.07 -18.21 5.63
N GLN A 183 11.91 -17.44 6.34
CA GLN A 183 11.49 -16.38 7.26
C GLN A 183 11.61 -14.98 6.66
N LEU A 184 12.48 -14.76 5.66
CA LEU A 184 12.77 -13.43 5.13
C LEU A 184 12.28 -13.29 3.68
N THR A 185 11.45 -12.29 3.45
CA THR A 185 11.07 -11.82 2.12
C THR A 185 11.46 -10.36 1.97
N VAL A 186 12.05 -10.01 0.84
CA VAL A 186 12.34 -8.62 0.43
C VAL A 186 11.36 -8.27 -0.69
N THR A 187 10.66 -7.17 -0.53
CA THR A 187 9.78 -6.60 -1.56
C THR A 187 10.38 -5.30 -2.06
N ALA A 188 10.39 -5.12 -3.37
CA ALA A 188 10.73 -3.85 -4.00
C ALA A 188 9.56 -3.40 -4.88
N ASP A 189 9.05 -2.22 -4.62
CA ASP A 189 7.93 -1.61 -5.32
C ASP A 189 8.32 -0.27 -5.93
N TYR A 190 7.78 0.01 -7.10
CA TYR A 190 7.56 1.35 -7.59
C TYR A 190 6.09 1.71 -7.39
N ILE A 191 5.83 2.88 -6.78
CA ILE A 191 4.47 3.34 -6.52
C ILE A 191 4.27 4.69 -7.20
N ARG A 192 3.22 4.77 -8.01
CA ARG A 192 2.74 6.03 -8.57
C ARG A 192 1.52 6.49 -7.79
N TYR A 193 1.61 7.65 -7.15
CA TYR A 193 0.48 8.36 -6.57
C TYR A 193 -0.12 9.28 -7.63
N GLN A 194 -1.28 8.93 -8.10
CA GLN A 194 -2.08 9.76 -9.00
C GLN A 194 -3.03 10.60 -8.15
N HIS A 195 -2.75 11.89 -7.96
CA HIS A 195 -3.67 12.84 -7.35
C HIS A 195 -4.64 13.37 -8.39
N TYR A 196 -5.93 13.44 -8.03
CA TYR A 196 -6.99 14.02 -8.88
C TYR A 196 -7.30 15.47 -8.50
N ASP A 197 -6.68 15.96 -7.44
CA ASP A 197 -6.65 17.38 -7.07
C ASP A 197 -5.56 18.06 -7.91
N ARG A 198 -5.96 19.08 -8.69
CA ARG A 198 -5.06 19.81 -9.60
C ARG A 198 -3.95 20.58 -8.87
N LEU A 199 -4.17 20.91 -7.60
CA LEU A 199 -3.19 21.63 -6.77
C LEU A 199 -2.14 20.73 -6.14
N LYS A 200 -2.27 19.41 -6.26
CA LYS A 200 -1.33 18.45 -5.65
C LYS A 200 -0.47 17.77 -6.70
N PRO A 201 0.86 17.77 -6.55
CA PRO A 201 1.76 17.05 -7.43
C PRO A 201 1.46 15.55 -7.37
N HIS A 202 1.68 14.85 -8.47
CA HIS A 202 1.80 13.41 -8.43
C HIS A 202 3.07 13.04 -7.67
N GLN A 203 3.13 11.80 -7.17
CA GLN A 203 4.30 11.35 -6.44
C GLN A 203 4.77 10.00 -6.97
N ASN A 204 6.07 9.91 -7.21
CA ASN A 204 6.76 8.66 -7.54
C ASN A 204 7.50 8.18 -6.30
N VAL A 205 7.30 6.93 -5.91
CA VAL A 205 7.90 6.37 -4.70
C VAL A 205 8.65 5.09 -5.05
N VAL A 206 9.91 5.00 -4.63
CA VAL A 206 10.63 3.73 -4.54
C VAL A 206 10.43 3.20 -3.12
N PHE A 207 9.90 1.99 -3.01
CA PHE A 207 9.52 1.40 -1.74
C PHE A 207 10.17 0.04 -1.55
N VAL A 208 10.86 -0.15 -0.44
CA VAL A 208 11.49 -1.42 -0.07
C VAL A 208 10.89 -1.90 1.25
N THR A 209 10.46 -3.17 1.29
CA THR A 209 9.97 -3.81 2.50
C THR A 209 10.80 -5.03 2.84
N LEU A 210 11.28 -5.11 4.07
CA LEU A 210 11.84 -6.30 4.69
C LEU A 210 10.76 -6.97 5.54
N TYR A 211 10.33 -8.16 5.15
CA TYR A 211 9.32 -8.92 5.87
C TYR A 211 9.94 -10.12 6.56
N VAL A 212 9.90 -10.14 7.91
CA VAL A 212 10.45 -11.20 8.76
C VAL A 212 9.30 -11.98 9.41
N ARG A 213 9.27 -13.30 9.22
CA ARG A 213 8.33 -14.22 9.87
C ARG A 213 9.03 -15.01 10.98
N LEU A 214 8.50 -14.92 12.21
CA LEU A 214 8.99 -15.63 13.39
C LEU A 214 8.23 -16.96 13.63
#